data_25d7ed77fbc9f8dd3f52494350095a7f
#
_entry.id   25d7ed77fbc9f8dd3f52494350095a7f
#
_cell.length_a   1.000
_cell.length_b   1.000
_cell.length_c   1.000
_cell.angle_alpha   90.00
_cell.angle_beta   90.00
_cell.angle_gamma   90.00
#
_symmetry.space_group_name_H-M   'P 1'
#
loop_
_entity.id
_entity.type
_entity.pdbx_description
1 polymer ?
#
loop_
_entity_poly.entity_id
_entity_poly.type
_entity_poly.pdbx_seq_one_letter_code
_entity_poly.pdbx_strand_id
1 'polypeptide(L)'
;MTQHSTNPPGPAQPPARRGPMVDLDPSGQVTGKEPDRAARQFLNFAFFKLDPAFRRLPAAEKEAAKAEFQTVVEQWSGRNELILRTYSLVGLRADCDFMLWRIANDPACFRAMQASLNATTLGGYLSTAHSFLSLQKRSQYVNRIEGSGHGVELLPGEGKYLFVYPFVKTRAWYALTPHARQGMMDEHIHASSPFKGVRLNTSYSYGIDDQEFVVAFDSDYPQEFVDLVGRLRHTGASLYTQRDTPMFTCAKADIATILQEIG
;
A
#
# COMPACT_ATOMS: atom_id res chain seq x y z
N MET A 1 -16.19 -65.47 37.31
CA MET A 1 -16.61 -64.53 36.20
C MET A 1 -16.22 -63.13 36.61
N THR A 2 -15.03 -62.70 36.17
CA THR A 2 -14.48 -61.36 36.45
C THR A 2 -14.76 -60.44 35.24
N GLN A 3 -15.59 -59.44 35.47
CA GLN A 3 -15.92 -58.43 34.43
C GLN A 3 -14.77 -57.41 34.34
N HIS A 4 -14.08 -57.35 33.22
CA HIS A 4 -13.17 -56.29 32.85
C HIS A 4 -13.96 -55.07 32.37
N SER A 5 -13.96 -54.03 33.17
CA SER A 5 -14.47 -52.71 32.77
C SER A 5 -13.37 -52.01 31.96
N THR A 6 -13.60 -51.86 30.67
CA THR A 6 -12.76 -51.02 29.80
C THR A 6 -13.38 -49.63 29.71
N ASN A 7 -12.80 -48.66 30.41
CA ASN A 7 -13.14 -47.24 30.22
C ASN A 7 -12.67 -46.80 28.81
N PRO A 8 -13.49 -46.02 28.07
CA PRO A 8 -13.07 -45.46 26.79
C PRO A 8 -11.95 -44.43 27.01
N PRO A 9 -11.00 -44.27 26.05
CA PRO A 9 -9.96 -43.29 26.15
C PRO A 9 -10.57 -41.89 26.18
N GLY A 10 -10.12 -41.06 27.10
CA GLY A 10 -10.53 -39.67 27.21
C GLY A 10 -10.15 -38.84 25.95
N PRO A 11 -10.82 -37.70 25.73
CA PRO A 11 -10.58 -36.88 24.54
C PRO A 11 -9.11 -36.47 24.47
N ALA A 12 -8.51 -36.61 23.27
CA ALA A 12 -7.13 -36.23 23.01
C ALA A 12 -6.88 -34.76 23.37
N GLN A 13 -5.89 -34.48 24.18
CA GLN A 13 -5.48 -33.12 24.50
C GLN A 13 -5.06 -32.39 23.22
N PRO A 14 -5.53 -31.14 23.02
CA PRO A 14 -5.07 -30.35 21.87
C PRO A 14 -3.56 -30.16 21.93
N PRO A 15 -2.86 -30.14 20.79
CA PRO A 15 -1.41 -29.97 20.77
C PRO A 15 -1.03 -28.68 21.48
N ALA A 16 -0.03 -28.76 22.35
CA ALA A 16 0.50 -27.61 23.07
C ALA A 16 0.79 -26.48 22.09
N ARG A 17 0.21 -25.29 22.34
CA ARG A 17 0.51 -24.07 21.59
C ARG A 17 2.01 -23.82 21.71
N ARG A 18 2.74 -24.04 20.62
CA ARG A 18 4.12 -23.54 20.53
C ARG A 18 4.01 -22.02 20.61
N GLY A 19 4.58 -21.44 21.65
CA GLY A 19 4.76 -19.99 21.75
C GLY A 19 5.55 -19.47 20.53
N PRO A 20 5.61 -18.15 20.32
CA PRO A 20 6.38 -17.59 19.22
C PRO A 20 7.80 -18.17 19.27
N MET A 21 8.30 -18.67 18.13
CA MET A 21 9.69 -19.09 18.02
C MET A 21 10.56 -17.87 18.27
N VAL A 22 11.16 -17.84 19.45
CA VAL A 22 12.18 -16.85 19.80
C VAL A 22 13.48 -17.40 19.20
N ASP A 23 14.13 -16.64 18.32
CA ASP A 23 15.44 -16.98 17.83
C ASP A 23 16.41 -16.88 19.02
N LEU A 24 16.94 -18.02 19.43
CA LEU A 24 17.95 -18.13 20.48
C LEU A 24 19.31 -18.34 19.80
N ASP A 25 20.33 -17.70 20.31
CA ASP A 25 21.71 -18.03 19.95
C ASP A 25 22.12 -19.42 20.51
N PRO A 26 23.29 -19.96 20.15
CA PRO A 26 23.75 -21.24 20.66
C PRO A 26 23.91 -21.31 22.20
N SER A 27 23.93 -20.17 22.89
CA SER A 27 23.97 -20.07 24.36
C SER A 27 22.58 -20.04 25.00
N GLY A 28 21.49 -20.01 24.17
CA GLY A 28 20.12 -19.93 24.64
C GLY A 28 19.66 -18.49 24.96
N GLN A 29 20.44 -17.48 24.62
CA GLN A 29 20.05 -16.10 24.80
C GLN A 29 19.16 -15.64 23.63
N VAL A 30 18.18 -14.80 23.94
CA VAL A 30 17.34 -14.15 22.92
C VAL A 30 18.21 -13.26 22.06
N THR A 31 18.48 -13.66 20.81
CA THR A 31 19.14 -12.81 19.82
C THR A 31 18.14 -11.79 19.28
N GLY A 32 17.64 -10.91 20.11
CA GLY A 32 16.93 -9.73 19.67
C GLY A 32 17.92 -8.77 19.05
N LYS A 33 18.03 -8.73 17.71
CA LYS A 33 18.55 -7.52 17.08
C LYS A 33 17.73 -6.35 17.59
N GLU A 34 18.41 -5.32 18.12
CA GLU A 34 17.71 -4.08 18.46
C GLU A 34 16.86 -3.63 17.26
N PRO A 35 15.65 -3.10 17.51
CA PRO A 35 14.82 -2.60 16.43
C PRO A 35 15.63 -1.60 15.60
N ASP A 36 15.69 -1.83 14.29
CA ASP A 36 16.32 -0.92 13.36
C ASP A 36 15.58 0.42 13.38
N ARG A 37 16.21 1.43 13.98
CA ARG A 37 15.71 2.80 14.10
C ARG A 37 16.22 3.71 12.97
N ALA A 38 16.86 3.14 11.95
CA ALA A 38 17.27 3.91 10.78
C ALA A 38 16.08 4.63 10.16
N ALA A 39 16.33 5.81 9.64
CA ALA A 39 15.31 6.58 8.92
C ALA A 39 14.77 5.75 7.75
N ARG A 40 13.45 5.62 7.68
CA ARG A 40 12.74 4.91 6.61
C ARG A 40 11.71 5.82 6.00
N GLN A 41 11.41 5.56 4.73
CA GLN A 41 10.36 6.29 4.06
C GLN A 41 8.98 5.80 4.50
N PHE A 42 8.16 6.72 5.03
CA PHE A 42 6.72 6.55 5.15
C PHE A 42 6.06 6.94 3.84
N LEU A 43 4.98 6.26 3.50
CA LEU A 43 4.17 6.53 2.32
C LEU A 43 2.74 6.77 2.76
N ASN A 44 2.12 7.78 2.17
CA ASN A 44 0.70 8.02 2.36
C ASN A 44 0.03 8.22 0.99
N PHE A 45 -1.03 7.46 0.75
CA PHE A 45 -1.88 7.55 -0.44
C PHE A 45 -3.21 8.15 0.02
N ALA A 46 -3.39 9.46 -0.20
CA ALA A 46 -4.60 10.18 0.20
C ALA A 46 -5.48 10.48 -1.02
N PHE A 47 -6.70 9.96 -0.99
CA PHE A 47 -7.70 10.11 -2.04
C PHE A 47 -8.76 11.12 -1.62
N PHE A 48 -9.07 12.03 -2.52
CA PHE A 48 -9.97 13.15 -2.26
C PHE A 48 -11.19 13.10 -3.15
N LYS A 49 -12.33 13.48 -2.57
CA LYS A 49 -13.60 13.66 -3.27
C LYS A 49 -14.05 15.10 -3.14
N LEU A 50 -14.37 15.73 -4.27
CA LEU A 50 -14.91 17.07 -4.31
C LEU A 50 -16.42 17.06 -4.02
N ASP A 51 -16.86 17.94 -3.12
CA ASP A 51 -18.28 18.23 -2.94
C ASP A 51 -18.85 18.89 -4.21
N PRO A 52 -19.93 18.37 -4.80
CA PRO A 52 -20.58 18.97 -5.95
C PRO A 52 -21.03 20.43 -5.76
N ALA A 53 -21.16 20.90 -4.51
CA ALA A 53 -21.46 22.29 -4.20
C ALA A 53 -20.41 23.25 -4.77
N PHE A 54 -19.12 22.87 -4.76
CA PHE A 54 -18.05 23.66 -5.34
C PHE A 54 -18.28 24.01 -6.81
N ARG A 55 -18.77 23.06 -7.61
CA ARG A 55 -19.02 23.26 -9.06
C ARG A 55 -20.09 24.32 -9.34
N ARG A 56 -20.94 24.65 -8.35
CA ARG A 56 -22.00 25.67 -8.45
C ARG A 56 -21.56 27.07 -8.04
N LEU A 57 -20.33 27.23 -7.54
CA LEU A 57 -19.77 28.54 -7.19
C LEU A 57 -19.57 29.40 -8.48
N PRO A 58 -19.59 30.73 -8.35
CA PRO A 58 -19.18 31.64 -9.40
C PRO A 58 -17.80 31.31 -9.97
N ALA A 59 -17.58 31.46 -11.24
CA ALA A 59 -16.33 31.10 -11.91
C ALA A 59 -15.11 31.75 -11.26
N ALA A 60 -15.19 33.04 -10.91
CA ALA A 60 -14.10 33.77 -10.28
C ALA A 60 -13.73 33.18 -8.89
N GLU A 61 -14.71 32.76 -8.10
CA GLU A 61 -14.48 32.16 -6.79
C GLU A 61 -13.83 30.78 -6.95
N LYS A 62 -14.27 29.96 -7.92
CA LYS A 62 -13.66 28.66 -8.20
C LYS A 62 -12.20 28.81 -8.61
N GLU A 63 -11.90 29.70 -9.56
CA GLU A 63 -10.54 29.91 -10.02
C GLU A 63 -9.61 30.44 -8.90
N ALA A 64 -10.09 31.34 -8.04
CA ALA A 64 -9.34 31.81 -6.90
C ALA A 64 -9.04 30.66 -5.90
N ALA A 65 -10.04 29.83 -5.59
CA ALA A 65 -9.90 28.70 -4.68
C ALA A 65 -8.95 27.62 -5.24
N LYS A 66 -9.01 27.35 -6.56
CA LYS A 66 -8.08 26.44 -7.24
C LYS A 66 -6.65 26.97 -7.19
N ALA A 67 -6.43 28.25 -7.49
CA ALA A 67 -5.11 28.88 -7.47
C ALA A 67 -4.50 28.85 -6.05
N GLU A 68 -5.29 29.11 -5.02
CA GLU A 68 -4.87 28.99 -3.63
C GLU A 68 -4.40 27.56 -3.30
N PHE A 69 -5.21 26.55 -3.62
CA PHE A 69 -4.90 25.15 -3.37
C PHE A 69 -3.66 24.69 -4.14
N GLN A 70 -3.57 25.04 -5.42
CA GLN A 70 -2.42 24.76 -6.28
C GLN A 70 -1.13 25.31 -5.65
N THR A 71 -1.15 26.57 -5.22
CA THR A 71 0.00 27.24 -4.57
C THR A 71 0.47 26.44 -3.37
N VAL A 72 -0.43 25.99 -2.52
CA VAL A 72 -0.07 25.15 -1.35
C VAL A 72 0.55 23.84 -1.77
N VAL A 73 -0.02 23.14 -2.76
CA VAL A 73 0.53 21.86 -3.25
C VAL A 73 1.93 22.04 -3.84
N GLU A 74 2.15 23.09 -4.64
CA GLU A 74 3.45 23.40 -5.24
C GLU A 74 4.50 23.76 -4.19
N GLN A 75 4.15 24.56 -3.17
CA GLN A 75 5.04 24.87 -2.05
C GLN A 75 5.50 23.61 -1.31
N TRP A 76 4.59 22.65 -1.11
CA TRP A 76 4.95 21.38 -0.47
C TRP A 76 5.76 20.48 -1.40
N SER A 77 5.46 20.45 -2.69
CA SER A 77 6.22 19.70 -3.71
C SER A 77 7.66 20.17 -3.86
N GLY A 78 7.93 21.45 -3.59
CA GLY A 78 9.29 22.03 -3.63
C GLY A 78 10.16 21.72 -2.41
N ARG A 79 9.64 21.04 -1.37
CA ARG A 79 10.39 20.73 -0.15
C ARG A 79 11.21 19.45 -0.30
N ASN A 80 12.46 19.49 0.12
CA ASN A 80 13.37 18.33 0.06
C ASN A 80 12.94 17.16 0.98
N GLU A 81 12.09 17.42 1.98
CA GLU A 81 11.61 16.44 2.95
C GLU A 81 10.43 15.62 2.44
N LEU A 82 9.80 16.01 1.30
CA LEU A 82 8.61 15.39 0.76
C LEU A 82 8.77 15.09 -0.74
N ILE A 83 8.58 13.83 -1.12
CA ILE A 83 8.34 13.47 -2.50
C ILE A 83 6.83 13.42 -2.69
N LEU A 84 6.30 14.22 -3.62
CA LEU A 84 4.88 14.30 -3.95
C LEU A 84 4.63 13.90 -5.38
N ARG A 85 3.61 13.06 -5.60
CA ARG A 85 3.08 12.73 -6.93
C ARG A 85 1.57 12.90 -6.90
N THR A 86 1.02 13.39 -8.01
CA THR A 86 -0.40 13.72 -8.15
C THR A 86 -1.02 12.90 -9.27
N TYR A 87 -2.24 12.44 -9.05
CA TYR A 87 -2.96 11.57 -9.97
C TYR A 87 -4.43 11.95 -10.04
N SER A 88 -4.99 11.98 -11.25
CA SER A 88 -6.42 12.12 -11.49
C SER A 88 -7.11 10.74 -11.43
N LEU A 89 -8.31 10.71 -10.86
CA LEU A 89 -9.24 9.57 -10.90
C LEU A 89 -10.59 9.99 -11.53
N VAL A 90 -10.67 11.19 -12.09
CA VAL A 90 -11.87 11.70 -12.75
C VAL A 90 -12.27 10.76 -13.90
N GLY A 91 -13.53 10.31 -13.89
CA GLY A 91 -14.03 9.35 -14.89
C GLY A 91 -13.56 7.89 -14.69
N LEU A 92 -12.59 7.63 -13.79
CA LEU A 92 -12.08 6.28 -13.50
C LEU A 92 -12.66 5.70 -12.24
N ARG A 93 -13.07 6.55 -11.27
CA ARG A 93 -13.58 6.13 -9.98
C ARG A 93 -14.77 6.99 -9.54
N ALA A 94 -15.74 6.39 -8.85
CA ALA A 94 -16.94 7.10 -8.42
C ALA A 94 -16.78 7.81 -7.06
N ASP A 95 -16.02 7.20 -6.15
CA ASP A 95 -15.89 7.61 -4.75
C ASP A 95 -14.74 8.56 -4.46
N CYS A 96 -13.86 8.85 -5.45
CA CYS A 96 -12.80 9.85 -5.34
C CYS A 96 -12.47 10.45 -6.72
N ASP A 97 -11.92 11.67 -6.72
CA ASP A 97 -11.62 12.42 -7.93
C ASP A 97 -10.11 12.53 -8.18
N PHE A 98 -9.29 12.61 -7.13
CA PHE A 98 -7.82 12.63 -7.28
C PHE A 98 -7.12 12.03 -6.06
N MET A 99 -5.82 11.76 -6.23
CA MET A 99 -4.95 11.21 -5.19
C MET A 99 -3.64 12.00 -5.11
N LEU A 100 -3.18 12.20 -3.88
CA LEU A 100 -1.83 12.64 -3.55
C LEU A 100 -1.04 11.46 -2.99
N TRP A 101 0.03 11.06 -3.66
CA TRP A 101 1.01 10.11 -3.14
C TRP A 101 2.15 10.89 -2.50
N ARG A 102 2.26 10.78 -1.19
CA ARG A 102 3.23 11.50 -0.34
C ARG A 102 4.24 10.51 0.23
N ILE A 103 5.53 10.83 0.14
CA ILE A 103 6.63 10.01 0.66
C ILE A 103 7.55 10.92 1.46
N ALA A 104 7.82 10.58 2.72
CA ALA A 104 8.69 11.34 3.62
C ALA A 104 9.31 10.43 4.69
N ASN A 105 10.42 10.85 5.29
CA ASN A 105 11.03 10.12 6.41
C ASN A 105 10.31 10.35 7.75
N ASP A 106 9.50 11.40 7.85
CA ASP A 106 8.69 11.72 9.03
C ASP A 106 7.21 11.87 8.62
N PRO A 107 6.27 11.07 9.16
CA PRO A 107 4.84 11.20 8.88
C PRO A 107 4.23 12.51 9.40
N ALA A 108 4.92 13.25 10.28
CA ALA A 108 4.49 14.59 10.70
C ALA A 108 4.40 15.55 9.50
N CYS A 109 5.20 15.34 8.46
CA CYS A 109 5.16 16.06 7.19
C CYS A 109 3.78 15.92 6.52
N PHE A 110 3.18 14.73 6.51
CA PHE A 110 1.83 14.49 5.94
C PHE A 110 0.75 15.26 6.70
N ARG A 111 0.83 15.28 8.04
CA ARG A 111 -0.10 16.04 8.89
C ARG A 111 -0.01 17.53 8.60
N ALA A 112 1.20 18.06 8.55
CA ALA A 112 1.43 19.49 8.30
C ALA A 112 0.92 19.91 6.92
N MET A 113 1.21 19.10 5.87
CA MET A 113 0.66 19.34 4.55
C MET A 113 -0.87 19.29 4.54
N GLN A 114 -1.47 18.27 5.16
CA GLN A 114 -2.93 18.15 5.20
C GLN A 114 -3.58 19.35 5.92
N ALA A 115 -2.98 19.84 7.01
CA ALA A 115 -3.47 21.03 7.70
C ALA A 115 -3.42 22.27 6.79
N SER A 116 -2.36 22.44 6.00
CA SER A 116 -2.24 23.53 5.03
C SER A 116 -3.31 23.43 3.92
N LEU A 117 -3.58 22.22 3.42
CA LEU A 117 -4.62 22.00 2.40
C LEU A 117 -6.02 22.26 2.95
N ASN A 118 -6.32 21.80 4.16
CA ASN A 118 -7.61 22.02 4.83
C ASN A 118 -7.89 23.51 5.12
N ALA A 119 -6.85 24.33 5.24
CA ALA A 119 -6.98 25.77 5.48
C ALA A 119 -7.35 26.56 4.20
N THR A 120 -7.26 25.94 3.01
CA THR A 120 -7.62 26.59 1.75
C THR A 120 -9.13 26.57 1.52
N THR A 121 -9.61 27.50 0.70
CA THR A 121 -11.04 27.58 0.31
C THR A 121 -11.49 26.27 -0.34
N LEU A 122 -10.73 25.73 -1.30
CA LEU A 122 -11.06 24.45 -1.95
C LEU A 122 -11.01 23.28 -0.94
N GLY A 123 -10.07 23.32 0.00
CA GLY A 123 -9.95 22.31 1.06
C GLY A 123 -11.23 22.14 1.87
N GLY A 124 -12.02 23.22 2.05
CA GLY A 124 -13.34 23.18 2.68
C GLY A 124 -14.40 22.39 1.89
N TYR A 125 -14.19 22.14 0.60
CA TYR A 125 -15.05 21.35 -0.28
C TYR A 125 -14.49 19.96 -0.58
N LEU A 126 -13.37 19.58 0.03
CA LEU A 126 -12.75 18.28 -0.18
C LEU A 126 -12.96 17.36 1.02
N SER A 127 -13.43 16.16 0.77
CA SER A 127 -13.40 15.07 1.75
C SER A 127 -12.28 14.10 1.41
N THR A 128 -11.57 13.59 2.44
CA THR A 128 -10.63 12.48 2.27
C THR A 128 -11.43 11.19 2.23
N ALA A 129 -11.65 10.66 1.02
CA ALA A 129 -12.45 9.45 0.82
C ALA A 129 -11.71 8.19 1.30
N HIS A 130 -10.40 8.12 1.03
CA HIS A 130 -9.53 7.05 1.50
C HIS A 130 -8.15 7.61 1.86
N SER A 131 -7.48 6.97 2.82
CA SER A 131 -6.10 7.28 3.17
C SER A 131 -5.40 6.01 3.60
N PHE A 132 -4.28 5.65 2.96
CA PHE A 132 -3.48 4.49 3.33
C PHE A 132 -2.11 4.93 3.76
N LEU A 133 -1.73 4.55 4.98
CA LEU A 133 -0.41 4.82 5.55
C LEU A 133 0.43 3.55 5.53
N SER A 134 1.67 3.65 5.08
CA SER A 134 2.59 2.52 5.01
C SER A 134 4.04 2.96 5.19
N LEU A 135 4.93 2.00 5.33
CA LEU A 135 6.35 2.18 5.57
C LEU A 135 7.15 1.35 4.56
N GLN A 136 8.18 1.93 3.97
CA GLN A 136 9.10 1.18 3.12
C GLN A 136 9.99 0.26 3.96
N LYS A 137 10.04 -1.00 3.54
CA LYS A 137 10.86 -2.03 4.18
C LYS A 137 11.39 -2.98 3.12
N ARG A 138 12.63 -3.44 3.30
CA ARG A 138 13.19 -4.47 2.44
C ARG A 138 12.33 -5.74 2.50
N SER A 139 12.06 -6.34 1.32
CA SER A 139 11.33 -7.61 1.26
C SER A 139 12.03 -8.69 2.10
N GLN A 140 11.25 -9.47 2.82
CA GLN A 140 11.74 -10.64 3.55
C GLN A 140 11.96 -11.86 2.64
N TYR A 141 11.43 -11.82 1.42
CA TYR A 141 11.60 -12.90 0.45
C TYR A 141 12.82 -12.67 -0.41
N VAL A 142 13.65 -13.72 -0.53
CA VAL A 142 14.84 -13.67 -1.37
C VAL A 142 14.36 -13.74 -2.81
N ASN A 143 14.71 -12.72 -3.59
CA ASN A 143 14.50 -12.77 -5.03
C ASN A 143 15.66 -13.54 -5.67
N ARG A 144 15.35 -14.69 -6.25
CA ARG A 144 16.31 -15.56 -6.92
C ARG A 144 16.44 -15.26 -8.42
N ILE A 145 15.63 -14.33 -8.94
CA ILE A 145 15.69 -13.90 -10.33
C ILE A 145 16.64 -12.70 -10.40
N GLU A 146 17.73 -12.84 -11.15
CA GLU A 146 18.68 -11.76 -11.40
C GLU A 146 17.99 -10.53 -12.01
N GLY A 147 18.33 -9.35 -11.50
CA GLY A 147 17.83 -8.07 -12.02
C GLY A 147 16.60 -7.49 -11.33
N SER A 148 16.02 -8.16 -10.34
CA SER A 148 14.86 -7.68 -9.57
C SER A 148 15.24 -7.13 -8.18
N GLY A 149 16.35 -6.44 -8.08
CA GLY A 149 16.80 -5.76 -6.86
C GLY A 149 15.83 -4.64 -6.47
N HIS A 150 14.98 -4.88 -5.46
CA HIS A 150 14.24 -3.80 -4.84
C HIS A 150 15.19 -3.03 -3.92
N GLY A 151 15.51 -1.79 -4.30
CA GLY A 151 16.25 -0.87 -3.46
C GLY A 151 15.56 -0.67 -2.11
N VAL A 152 16.32 -0.24 -1.11
CA VAL A 152 15.77 0.15 0.21
C VAL A 152 14.98 1.45 0.10
N GLU A 153 15.22 2.23 -0.95
CA GLU A 153 14.57 3.51 -1.22
C GLU A 153 13.54 3.34 -2.34
N LEU A 154 12.34 3.83 -2.10
CA LEU A 154 11.27 3.80 -3.07
C LEU A 154 11.42 5.02 -3.97
N LEU A 155 11.66 4.76 -5.25
CA LEU A 155 11.60 5.77 -6.30
C LEU A 155 10.24 5.65 -6.97
N PRO A 156 9.34 6.66 -6.84
CA PRO A 156 8.07 6.64 -7.54
C PRO A 156 8.30 6.50 -9.03
N GLY A 157 7.61 5.55 -9.63
CA GLY A 157 7.73 5.32 -11.05
C GLY A 157 7.27 6.49 -11.90
N GLU A 158 7.61 6.45 -13.18
CA GLU A 158 7.26 7.48 -14.15
C GLU A 158 6.12 7.08 -15.09
N GLY A 159 5.48 5.92 -14.83
CA GLY A 159 4.38 5.43 -15.64
C GLY A 159 3.18 6.37 -15.67
N LYS A 160 2.42 6.29 -16.75
CA LYS A 160 1.20 7.08 -16.94
C LYS A 160 0.09 6.72 -15.96
N TYR A 161 0.12 5.47 -15.47
CA TYR A 161 -0.89 4.95 -14.55
C TYR A 161 -0.26 4.36 -13.31
N LEU A 162 -0.95 4.52 -12.18
CA LEU A 162 -0.63 3.87 -10.93
C LEU A 162 -1.86 3.08 -10.46
N PHE A 163 -1.68 1.79 -10.14
CA PHE A 163 -2.73 0.92 -9.60
C PHE A 163 -2.45 0.71 -8.13
N VAL A 164 -3.31 1.25 -7.25
CA VAL A 164 -3.11 1.24 -5.79
C VAL A 164 -4.22 0.46 -5.12
N TYR A 165 -3.85 -0.41 -4.16
CA TYR A 165 -4.84 -1.06 -3.31
C TYR A 165 -4.23 -1.50 -1.97
N PRO A 166 -5.04 -1.50 -0.88
CA PRO A 166 -4.68 -2.13 0.37
C PRO A 166 -4.68 -3.64 0.20
N PHE A 167 -3.78 -4.33 0.90
CA PHE A 167 -3.65 -5.77 0.76
C PHE A 167 -3.52 -6.43 2.14
N VAL A 168 -4.26 -7.53 2.35
CA VAL A 168 -4.27 -8.31 3.59
C VAL A 168 -4.16 -9.78 3.25
N LYS A 169 -3.25 -10.49 3.92
CA LYS A 169 -3.13 -11.94 3.89
C LYS A 169 -4.01 -12.60 4.94
N THR A 170 -4.42 -13.84 4.69
CA THR A 170 -5.09 -14.65 5.70
C THR A 170 -4.14 -15.01 6.86
N ARG A 171 -4.68 -15.29 8.05
CA ARG A 171 -3.85 -15.79 9.17
C ARG A 171 -3.16 -17.11 8.86
N ALA A 172 -3.77 -17.94 8.00
CA ALA A 172 -3.18 -19.18 7.53
C ALA A 172 -1.86 -18.97 6.77
N TRP A 173 -1.70 -17.85 6.04
CA TRP A 173 -0.41 -17.47 5.43
C TRP A 173 0.72 -17.39 6.45
N TYR A 174 0.47 -16.77 7.58
CA TYR A 174 1.48 -16.59 8.62
C TYR A 174 1.76 -17.87 9.43
N ALA A 175 0.83 -18.81 9.41
CA ALA A 175 1.01 -20.14 10.00
C ALA A 175 1.90 -21.08 9.17
N LEU A 176 2.10 -20.77 7.89
CA LEU A 176 3.01 -21.54 7.03
C LEU A 176 4.46 -21.37 7.47
N THR A 177 5.27 -22.42 7.23
CA THR A 177 6.71 -22.33 7.43
C THR A 177 7.34 -21.27 6.50
N PRO A 178 8.49 -20.67 6.88
CA PRO A 178 9.18 -19.74 6.00
C PRO A 178 9.52 -20.31 4.62
N HIS A 179 9.89 -21.60 4.55
CA HIS A 179 10.20 -22.29 3.29
C HIS A 179 8.97 -22.45 2.38
N ALA A 180 7.81 -22.79 2.96
CA ALA A 180 6.56 -22.90 2.21
C ALA A 180 6.15 -21.55 1.62
N ARG A 181 6.24 -20.47 2.41
CA ARG A 181 5.98 -19.11 1.92
C ARG A 181 6.96 -18.68 0.83
N GLN A 182 8.25 -18.99 1.00
CA GLN A 182 9.26 -18.68 -0.02
C GLN A 182 8.95 -19.38 -1.33
N GLY A 183 8.60 -20.69 -1.31
CA GLY A 183 8.25 -21.43 -2.53
C GLY A 183 7.06 -20.84 -3.27
N MET A 184 5.99 -20.45 -2.56
CA MET A 184 4.83 -19.77 -3.15
C MET A 184 5.19 -18.39 -3.70
N MET A 185 6.10 -17.66 -3.07
CA MET A 185 6.58 -16.38 -3.58
C MET A 185 7.51 -16.54 -4.77
N ASP A 186 8.31 -17.61 -4.83
CA ASP A 186 9.13 -17.93 -6.02
C ASP A 186 8.21 -18.17 -7.24
N GLU A 187 7.11 -18.93 -7.07
CA GLU A 187 6.08 -19.12 -8.11
C GLU A 187 5.45 -17.78 -8.53
N HIS A 188 5.06 -16.95 -7.56
CA HIS A 188 4.45 -15.63 -7.78
C HIS A 188 5.38 -14.70 -8.56
N ILE A 189 6.65 -14.64 -8.17
CA ILE A 189 7.67 -13.81 -8.82
C ILE A 189 7.93 -14.34 -10.25
N HIS A 190 8.02 -15.66 -10.43
CA HIS A 190 8.18 -16.25 -11.74
C HIS A 190 6.99 -15.95 -12.66
N ALA A 191 5.77 -16.04 -12.14
CA ALA A 191 4.55 -15.73 -12.89
C ALA A 191 4.51 -14.24 -13.32
N SER A 192 5.06 -13.32 -12.52
CA SER A 192 5.10 -11.89 -12.83
C SER A 192 6.25 -11.48 -13.77
N SER A 193 7.30 -12.30 -13.89
CA SER A 193 8.54 -11.95 -14.60
C SER A 193 8.40 -11.55 -16.07
N PRO A 194 7.40 -12.03 -16.85
CA PRO A 194 7.18 -11.57 -18.23
C PRO A 194 6.68 -10.14 -18.35
N PHE A 195 6.04 -9.58 -17.28
CA PHE A 195 5.37 -8.28 -17.29
C PHE A 195 6.33 -7.15 -16.93
N LYS A 196 7.31 -6.91 -17.78
CA LYS A 196 8.40 -5.94 -17.53
C LYS A 196 7.95 -4.48 -17.56
N GLY A 197 6.82 -4.19 -18.19
CA GLY A 197 6.21 -2.87 -18.23
C GLY A 197 5.48 -2.48 -16.95
N VAL A 198 5.35 -3.41 -15.98
CA VAL A 198 4.70 -3.16 -14.70
C VAL A 198 5.74 -3.16 -13.57
N ARG A 199 5.91 -2.02 -12.92
CA ARG A 199 6.82 -1.84 -11.79
C ARG A 199 6.07 -1.90 -10.47
N LEU A 200 6.56 -2.72 -9.54
CA LEU A 200 5.93 -2.95 -8.24
C LEU A 200 6.55 -2.08 -7.15
N ASN A 201 5.69 -1.37 -6.41
CA ASN A 201 6.03 -0.69 -5.18
C ASN A 201 5.15 -1.27 -4.06
N THR A 202 5.69 -2.18 -3.26
CA THR A 202 4.99 -2.73 -2.09
C THR A 202 5.55 -2.11 -0.82
N SER A 203 4.67 -1.61 0.03
CA SER A 203 5.00 -1.04 1.33
C SER A 203 4.20 -1.74 2.44
N TYR A 204 4.65 -1.61 3.69
CA TYR A 204 4.18 -2.37 4.83
C TYR A 204 3.40 -1.49 5.79
N SER A 205 2.24 -1.97 6.27
CA SER A 205 1.34 -1.21 7.15
C SER A 205 1.03 -1.92 8.47
N TYR A 206 1.71 -3.01 8.79
CA TYR A 206 1.44 -3.78 10.01
C TYR A 206 1.36 -2.91 11.27
N GLY A 207 0.17 -2.80 11.85
CA GLY A 207 -0.05 -2.10 13.12
C GLY A 207 -0.04 -0.58 13.05
N ILE A 208 0.17 0.03 11.86
CA ILE A 208 0.09 1.48 11.66
C ILE A 208 -1.13 1.90 10.83
N ASP A 209 -1.82 0.93 10.19
CA ASP A 209 -3.06 1.12 9.45
C ASP A 209 -3.84 -0.19 9.41
N ASP A 210 -5.05 -0.20 8.82
CA ASP A 210 -5.97 -1.35 8.82
C ASP A 210 -5.52 -2.49 7.90
N GLN A 211 -4.77 -2.21 6.86
CA GLN A 211 -4.17 -3.20 5.95
C GLN A 211 -2.79 -3.65 6.44
N GLU A 212 -2.29 -4.74 5.87
CA GLU A 212 -0.93 -5.23 6.14
C GLU A 212 0.10 -4.67 5.16
N PHE A 213 -0.36 -4.36 3.94
CA PHE A 213 0.45 -3.80 2.86
C PHE A 213 -0.37 -2.76 2.08
N VAL A 214 0.34 -1.82 1.46
CA VAL A 214 -0.17 -1.07 0.32
C VAL A 214 0.64 -1.48 -0.90
N VAL A 215 -0.05 -1.91 -1.92
CA VAL A 215 0.54 -2.32 -3.20
C VAL A 215 0.26 -1.21 -4.21
N ALA A 216 1.31 -0.72 -4.86
CA ALA A 216 1.22 0.30 -5.89
C ALA A 216 2.00 -0.16 -7.12
N PHE A 217 1.31 -0.43 -8.21
CA PHE A 217 1.90 -0.82 -9.49
C PHE A 217 1.89 0.35 -10.45
N ASP A 218 3.01 0.59 -11.10
CA ASP A 218 3.27 1.69 -12.00
C ASP A 218 3.49 1.15 -13.42
N SER A 219 2.71 1.62 -14.40
CA SER A 219 2.81 1.17 -15.79
C SER A 219 2.26 2.21 -16.78
N ASP A 220 2.76 2.16 -18.00
CA ASP A 220 2.17 2.87 -19.15
C ASP A 220 1.03 2.08 -19.81
N TYR A 221 0.87 0.81 -19.45
CA TYR A 221 0.01 -0.17 -20.13
C TYR A 221 -1.00 -0.81 -19.18
N PRO A 222 -2.19 -0.22 -18.99
CA PRO A 222 -3.22 -0.78 -18.10
C PRO A 222 -3.62 -2.22 -18.42
N GLN A 223 -3.63 -2.59 -19.71
CA GLN A 223 -3.93 -3.94 -20.17
C GLN A 223 -2.91 -4.97 -19.66
N GLU A 224 -1.62 -4.61 -19.64
CA GLU A 224 -0.56 -5.49 -19.12
C GLU A 224 -0.75 -5.74 -17.61
N PHE A 225 -1.24 -4.75 -16.87
CA PHE A 225 -1.57 -4.90 -15.47
C PHE A 225 -2.76 -5.86 -15.25
N VAL A 226 -3.80 -5.80 -16.09
CA VAL A 226 -4.93 -6.75 -16.05
C VAL A 226 -4.46 -8.18 -16.28
N ASP A 227 -3.60 -8.39 -17.28
CA ASP A 227 -3.06 -9.70 -17.62
C ASP A 227 -2.15 -10.23 -16.49
N LEU A 228 -1.31 -9.37 -15.90
CA LEU A 228 -0.48 -9.68 -14.74
C LEU A 228 -1.35 -10.17 -13.57
N VAL A 229 -2.33 -9.37 -13.16
CA VAL A 229 -3.19 -9.72 -12.02
C VAL A 229 -3.98 -11.00 -12.31
N GLY A 230 -4.52 -11.16 -13.52
CA GLY A 230 -5.19 -12.38 -13.97
C GLY A 230 -4.29 -13.61 -13.79
N ARG A 231 -3.03 -13.52 -14.22
CA ARG A 231 -2.05 -14.60 -14.07
C ARG A 231 -1.69 -14.88 -12.61
N LEU A 232 -1.53 -13.84 -11.79
CA LEU A 232 -1.22 -14.00 -10.36
C LEU A 232 -2.34 -14.68 -9.57
N ARG A 233 -3.61 -14.57 -10.01
CA ARG A 233 -4.75 -15.28 -9.39
C ARG A 233 -4.62 -16.80 -9.45
N HIS A 234 -3.84 -17.34 -10.39
CA HIS A 234 -3.60 -18.78 -10.54
C HIS A 234 -2.41 -19.29 -9.70
N THR A 235 -1.69 -18.41 -8.99
CA THR A 235 -0.56 -18.84 -8.15
C THR A 235 -1.02 -19.28 -6.75
N GLY A 236 -0.28 -20.18 -6.10
CA GLY A 236 -0.58 -20.67 -4.77
C GLY A 236 -0.64 -19.56 -3.72
N ALA A 237 0.13 -18.47 -3.87
CA ALA A 237 0.11 -17.33 -2.97
C ALA A 237 -1.24 -16.60 -2.96
N SER A 238 -2.04 -16.68 -4.04
CA SER A 238 -3.34 -16.01 -4.16
C SER A 238 -4.41 -16.62 -3.23
N LEU A 239 -4.31 -17.92 -2.92
CA LEU A 239 -5.22 -18.63 -2.00
C LEU A 239 -5.21 -18.02 -0.59
N TYR A 240 -4.14 -17.33 -0.24
CA TYR A 240 -3.96 -16.70 1.06
C TYR A 240 -4.25 -15.20 1.05
N THR A 241 -4.90 -14.67 0.02
CA THR A 241 -5.37 -13.29 -0.01
C THR A 241 -6.71 -13.18 0.72
N GLN A 242 -6.75 -12.39 1.80
CA GLN A 242 -7.98 -12.11 2.53
C GLN A 242 -8.72 -10.92 1.91
N ARG A 243 -7.97 -9.86 1.55
CA ARG A 243 -8.53 -8.62 0.99
C ARG A 243 -7.49 -7.93 0.11
N ASP A 244 -7.92 -7.46 -1.04
CA ASP A 244 -7.14 -6.65 -1.99
C ASP A 244 -8.01 -5.54 -2.61
N THR A 245 -8.97 -5.06 -1.86
CA THR A 245 -9.91 -4.00 -2.26
C THR A 245 -10.00 -2.91 -1.19
N PRO A 246 -10.40 -1.67 -1.58
CA PRO A 246 -10.73 -1.17 -2.92
C PRO A 246 -9.49 -1.02 -3.82
N MET A 247 -9.66 -1.20 -5.14
CA MET A 247 -8.60 -0.99 -6.12
C MET A 247 -8.80 0.35 -6.86
N PHE A 248 -7.71 1.09 -7.03
CA PHE A 248 -7.74 2.41 -7.66
C PHE A 248 -6.84 2.42 -8.89
N THR A 249 -7.39 2.82 -10.03
CA THR A 249 -6.65 3.17 -11.24
C THR A 249 -6.48 4.68 -11.26
N CYS A 250 -5.23 5.14 -11.17
CA CYS A 250 -4.89 6.54 -11.04
C CYS A 250 -4.10 6.98 -12.29
N ALA A 251 -4.56 8.01 -12.99
CA ALA A 251 -3.86 8.58 -14.15
C ALA A 251 -2.92 9.70 -13.66
N LYS A 252 -1.63 9.63 -14.02
CA LYS A 252 -0.66 10.65 -13.64
C LYS A 252 -1.02 11.98 -14.30
N ALA A 253 -1.19 13.01 -13.49
CA ALA A 253 -1.47 14.36 -13.95
C ALA A 253 -0.88 15.37 -12.96
N ASP A 254 -0.50 16.55 -13.43
CA ASP A 254 -0.12 17.63 -12.54
C ASP A 254 -1.35 18.21 -11.82
N ILE A 255 -1.09 18.93 -10.74
CA ILE A 255 -2.18 19.45 -9.90
C ILE A 255 -3.05 20.47 -10.63
N ALA A 256 -2.48 21.28 -11.54
CA ALA A 256 -3.23 22.25 -12.31
C ALA A 256 -4.25 21.56 -13.23
N THR A 257 -3.82 20.53 -13.95
CA THR A 257 -4.70 19.69 -14.79
C THR A 257 -5.82 19.06 -13.95
N ILE A 258 -5.49 18.45 -12.81
CA ILE A 258 -6.47 17.84 -11.89
C ILE A 258 -7.53 18.86 -11.45
N LEU A 259 -7.11 20.06 -11.06
CA LEU A 259 -8.01 21.13 -10.61
C LEU A 259 -8.96 21.60 -11.71
N GLN A 260 -8.55 21.55 -12.98
CA GLN A 260 -9.44 21.82 -14.10
C GLN A 260 -10.45 20.70 -14.36
N GLU A 261 -10.02 19.43 -14.18
CA GLU A 261 -10.88 18.26 -14.39
C GLU A 261 -11.99 18.13 -13.34
N ILE A 262 -11.72 18.50 -12.09
CA ILE A 262 -12.68 18.33 -11.00
C ILE A 262 -13.76 19.43 -10.94
N GLY A 263 -13.59 20.59 -11.59
CA GLY A 263 -14.63 21.63 -11.72
C GLY A 263 -14.13 23.05 -11.77
#